data_f3c9dcb4768809e2d8bad7fc2c5afb5b
#
_entry.id   f3c9dcb4768809e2d8bad7fc2c5afb5b
#
_cell.length_a   1.000
_cell.length_b   1.000
_cell.length_c   1.000
_cell.angle_alpha   90.00
_cell.angle_beta   90.00
_cell.angle_gamma   90.00
#
_symmetry.space_group_name_H-M   'P 1'
#
loop_
_entity.id
_entity.type
_entity.pdbx_description
1 polymer ?
#
loop_
_entity_poly.entity_id
_entity_poly.type
_entity_poly.pdbx_seq_one_letter_code
_entity_poly.pdbx_strand_id
1 'polypeptide(L)'
;MNNEIPQKYLPLGTVCTLQGAQKSIMITGFCAVNSEEERVYDYLGVIYPQGTISSDLTLMFDHNQIERINFMGFSNEEDKAFKSELAEFANIDGKSLYTKIINMLKQQESNGAQEQTNIQVMETNIEQITTPLVDTSSQMNNIDSNN
;
A
#
# COMPACT_ATOMS: atom_id res chain seq x y z
N MET A 1 11.21 16.87 -25.24
CA MET A 1 11.22 16.18 -23.93
C MET A 1 10.42 14.90 -24.08
N ASN A 2 11.09 13.77 -24.00
CA ASN A 2 10.39 12.48 -24.06
C ASN A 2 9.57 12.34 -22.78
N ASN A 3 8.27 12.38 -22.93
CA ASN A 3 7.31 12.18 -21.86
C ASN A 3 7.11 10.65 -21.64
N GLU A 4 8.22 9.92 -21.63
CA GLU A 4 8.17 8.49 -21.33
C GLU A 4 7.83 8.29 -19.87
N ILE A 5 6.66 7.69 -19.63
CA ILE A 5 6.28 7.26 -18.29
C ILE A 5 7.18 6.07 -17.94
N PRO A 6 7.91 6.13 -16.82
CA PRO A 6 8.79 5.05 -16.39
C PRO A 6 8.08 3.71 -16.23
N GLN A 7 8.85 2.67 -16.04
CA GLN A 7 8.34 1.33 -15.83
C GLN A 7 7.33 1.27 -14.68
N LYS A 8 6.35 0.36 -14.79
CA LYS A 8 5.29 0.11 -13.82
C LYS A 8 5.79 0.03 -12.38
N TYR A 9 4.92 0.39 -11.46
CA TYR A 9 5.11 0.53 -10.01
C TYR A 9 6.02 1.70 -9.64
N LEU A 10 5.54 2.91 -9.96
CA LEU A 10 6.16 4.17 -9.52
C LEU A 10 6.21 4.26 -8.00
N PRO A 11 7.21 4.96 -7.41
CA PRO A 11 7.33 5.09 -5.95
C PRO A 11 6.08 5.64 -5.28
N LEU A 12 5.81 5.24 -4.05
CA LEU A 12 4.79 5.86 -3.21
C LEU A 12 5.04 7.36 -3.08
N GLY A 13 3.98 8.15 -3.06
CA GLY A 13 4.08 9.61 -3.04
C GLY A 13 4.30 10.25 -4.41
N THR A 14 4.43 9.47 -5.48
CA THR A 14 4.43 9.99 -6.85
C THR A 14 3.10 10.70 -7.11
N VAL A 15 3.17 11.92 -7.62
CA VAL A 15 2.01 12.72 -8.02
C VAL A 15 1.92 12.73 -9.54
N CYS A 16 0.80 12.27 -10.06
CA CYS A 16 0.56 12.13 -11.49
C CYS A 16 -0.82 12.68 -11.90
N THR A 17 -1.00 12.90 -13.19
CA THR A 17 -2.29 13.24 -13.78
C THR A 17 -2.73 12.09 -14.68
N LEU A 18 -3.96 11.61 -14.51
CA LEU A 18 -4.53 10.56 -15.34
C LEU A 18 -5.15 11.16 -16.61
N GLN A 19 -5.25 10.33 -17.65
CA GLN A 19 -5.87 10.70 -18.93
C GLN A 19 -7.30 11.22 -18.68
N GLY A 20 -7.57 12.42 -19.18
CA GLY A 20 -8.87 13.09 -19.04
C GLY A 20 -9.17 13.66 -17.65
N ALA A 21 -8.29 13.50 -16.67
CA ALA A 21 -8.46 14.05 -15.34
C ALA A 21 -7.93 15.49 -15.25
N GLN A 22 -8.64 16.34 -14.52
CA GLN A 22 -8.22 17.72 -14.25
C GLN A 22 -7.35 17.84 -13.00
N LYS A 23 -7.53 16.93 -12.05
CA LYS A 23 -6.79 16.95 -10.78
C LYS A 23 -5.67 15.91 -10.76
N SER A 24 -4.61 16.25 -10.08
CA SER A 24 -3.51 15.31 -9.82
C SER A 24 -3.90 14.29 -8.74
N ILE A 25 -3.28 13.13 -8.81
CA ILE A 25 -3.48 12.01 -7.89
C ILE A 25 -2.12 11.63 -7.32
N MET A 26 -2.05 11.38 -6.03
CA MET A 26 -0.87 10.86 -5.36
C MET A 26 -1.00 9.36 -5.15
N ILE A 27 -0.01 8.59 -5.56
CA ILE A 27 0.04 7.14 -5.37
C ILE A 27 0.27 6.82 -3.90
N THR A 28 -0.60 5.99 -3.33
CA THR A 28 -0.56 5.57 -1.92
C THR A 28 -0.46 4.06 -1.74
N GLY A 29 -0.60 3.27 -2.81
CA GLY A 29 -0.51 1.82 -2.73
C GLY A 29 -0.40 1.15 -4.09
N PHE A 30 -0.13 -0.15 -4.05
CA PHE A 30 0.03 -1.02 -5.21
C PHE A 30 -0.94 -2.18 -5.17
N CYS A 31 -1.25 -2.75 -6.33
CA CYS A 31 -2.07 -3.96 -6.46
C CYS A 31 -3.41 -3.84 -5.71
N ALA A 32 -4.14 -2.76 -5.98
CA ALA A 32 -5.42 -2.48 -5.34
C ALA A 32 -6.51 -3.45 -5.82
N VAL A 33 -7.07 -4.21 -4.89
CA VAL A 33 -8.10 -5.21 -5.19
C VAL A 33 -9.48 -4.57 -5.19
N ASN A 34 -10.19 -4.69 -6.30
CA ASN A 34 -11.60 -4.32 -6.42
C ASN A 34 -12.45 -5.60 -6.51
N SER A 35 -13.16 -5.91 -5.43
CA SER A 35 -13.98 -7.13 -5.33
C SER A 35 -15.28 -7.05 -6.13
N GLU A 36 -15.81 -5.85 -6.38
CA GLU A 36 -17.02 -5.66 -7.18
C GLU A 36 -16.76 -5.91 -8.66
N GLU A 37 -15.61 -5.47 -9.15
CA GLU A 37 -15.19 -5.67 -10.54
C GLU A 37 -14.39 -6.96 -10.77
N GLU A 38 -14.08 -7.68 -9.69
CA GLU A 38 -13.25 -8.89 -9.70
C GLU A 38 -11.90 -8.68 -10.42
N ARG A 39 -11.22 -7.57 -10.09
CA ARG A 39 -9.92 -7.24 -10.68
C ARG A 39 -8.98 -6.56 -9.70
N VAL A 40 -7.70 -6.60 -10.05
CA VAL A 40 -6.64 -5.86 -9.37
C VAL A 40 -6.20 -4.71 -10.26
N TYR A 41 -6.13 -3.51 -9.71
CA TYR A 41 -5.55 -2.34 -10.33
C TYR A 41 -4.08 -2.19 -9.93
N ASP A 42 -3.29 -1.55 -10.77
CA ASP A 42 -1.86 -1.36 -10.50
C ASP A 42 -1.61 -0.46 -9.27
N TYR A 43 -2.46 0.53 -9.08
CA TYR A 43 -2.28 1.56 -8.04
C TYR A 43 -3.55 1.85 -7.26
N LEU A 44 -3.34 2.22 -6.01
CA LEU A 44 -4.28 2.97 -5.20
C LEU A 44 -3.76 4.41 -5.05
N GLY A 45 -4.63 5.40 -5.11
CA GLY A 45 -4.25 6.79 -4.97
C GLY A 45 -5.33 7.67 -4.35
N VAL A 46 -4.92 8.89 -4.01
CA VAL A 46 -5.80 9.92 -3.45
C VAL A 46 -5.65 11.22 -4.23
N ILE A 47 -6.68 12.05 -4.23
CA ILE A 47 -6.64 13.35 -4.90
C ILE A 47 -5.61 14.26 -4.21
N TYR A 48 -4.71 14.83 -4.96
CA TYR A 48 -3.73 15.79 -4.49
C TYR A 48 -4.29 17.23 -4.68
N PRO A 49 -4.13 18.18 -3.74
CA PRO A 49 -3.41 18.06 -2.47
C PRO A 49 -4.26 17.61 -1.26
N GLN A 50 -5.54 17.30 -1.46
CA GLN A 50 -6.48 17.03 -0.36
C GLN A 50 -6.14 15.76 0.44
N GLY A 51 -5.56 14.75 -0.20
CA GLY A 51 -5.22 13.50 0.45
C GLY A 51 -6.43 12.62 0.76
N THR A 52 -6.30 11.76 1.75
CA THR A 52 -7.37 10.87 2.18
C THR A 52 -8.39 11.63 3.02
N ILE A 53 -9.57 11.88 2.47
CA ILE A 53 -10.70 12.49 3.17
C ILE A 53 -11.61 11.39 3.73
N SER A 54 -11.88 10.37 2.91
CA SER A 54 -12.62 9.17 3.29
C SER A 54 -12.18 7.98 2.42
N SER A 55 -12.49 6.77 2.85
CA SER A 55 -12.21 5.55 2.06
C SER A 55 -12.88 5.57 0.68
N ASP A 56 -14.06 6.17 0.59
CA ASP A 56 -14.85 6.22 -0.65
C ASP A 56 -14.26 7.17 -1.71
N LEU A 57 -13.31 8.01 -1.32
CA LEU A 57 -12.61 8.94 -2.21
C LEU A 57 -11.21 8.47 -2.62
N THR A 58 -10.89 7.21 -2.36
CA THR A 58 -9.70 6.57 -2.91
C THR A 58 -9.95 6.13 -4.35
N LEU A 59 -8.93 6.22 -5.18
CA LEU A 59 -8.99 5.90 -6.59
C LEU A 59 -8.12 4.69 -6.90
N MET A 60 -8.65 3.75 -7.66
CA MET A 60 -7.90 2.63 -8.21
C MET A 60 -7.67 2.87 -9.69
N PHE A 61 -6.45 2.72 -10.16
CA PHE A 61 -6.10 2.97 -11.56
C PHE A 61 -4.91 2.14 -12.02
N ASP A 62 -4.82 1.99 -13.34
CA ASP A 62 -3.73 1.26 -13.99
C ASP A 62 -2.63 2.21 -14.48
N HIS A 63 -1.44 1.67 -14.64
CA HIS A 63 -0.27 2.41 -15.09
C HIS A 63 -0.46 3.08 -16.47
N ASN A 64 -1.15 2.41 -17.37
CA ASN A 64 -1.45 2.93 -18.70
C ASN A 64 -2.44 4.11 -18.72
N GLN A 65 -3.12 4.39 -17.61
CA GLN A 65 -4.00 5.55 -17.46
C GLN A 65 -3.24 6.82 -17.08
N ILE A 66 -1.96 6.73 -16.71
CA ILE A 66 -1.13 7.88 -16.37
C ILE A 66 -0.77 8.64 -17.65
N GLU A 67 -1.17 9.90 -17.71
CA GLU A 67 -0.81 10.81 -18.80
C GLU A 67 0.53 11.51 -18.54
N ARG A 68 0.75 11.94 -17.28
CA ARG A 68 1.92 12.74 -16.90
C ARG A 68 2.30 12.51 -15.44
N ILE A 69 3.61 12.49 -15.19
CA ILE A 69 4.16 12.51 -13.83
C ILE A 69 4.48 13.97 -13.48
N ASN A 70 3.89 14.47 -12.40
CA ASN A 70 4.11 15.82 -11.91
C ASN A 70 5.22 15.89 -10.86
N PHE A 71 5.35 14.83 -10.06
CA PHE A 71 6.39 14.68 -9.05
C PHE A 71 6.69 13.18 -8.84
N MET A 72 7.96 12.82 -8.87
CA MET A 72 8.39 11.44 -8.59
C MET A 72 8.56 11.25 -7.08
N GLY A 73 7.93 10.23 -6.51
CA GLY A 73 8.05 9.88 -5.11
C GLY A 73 9.46 9.41 -4.73
N PHE A 74 9.70 9.30 -3.43
CA PHE A 74 10.99 8.84 -2.89
C PHE A 74 11.23 7.37 -3.23
N SER A 75 12.44 7.05 -3.66
CA SER A 75 12.88 5.69 -3.93
C SER A 75 14.27 5.46 -3.36
N ASN A 76 14.43 4.36 -2.65
CA ASN A 76 15.70 3.88 -2.10
C ASN A 76 15.90 2.40 -2.44
N GLU A 77 16.93 1.76 -1.89
CA GLU A 77 17.20 0.35 -2.16
C GLU A 77 16.10 -0.60 -1.64
N GLU A 78 15.46 -0.26 -0.53
CA GLU A 78 14.31 -0.99 0.02
C GLU A 78 13.10 -0.95 -0.92
N ASP A 79 12.77 0.23 -1.44
CA ASP A 79 11.72 0.41 -2.44
C ASP A 79 12.01 -0.39 -3.72
N LYS A 80 13.24 -0.37 -4.19
CA LYS A 80 13.66 -1.14 -5.38
C LYS A 80 13.55 -2.65 -5.15
N ALA A 81 13.95 -3.14 -3.97
CA ALA A 81 13.83 -4.55 -3.60
C ALA A 81 12.35 -4.98 -3.58
N PHE A 82 11.49 -4.20 -2.93
CA PHE A 82 10.04 -4.45 -2.90
C PHE A 82 9.43 -4.46 -4.31
N LYS A 83 9.80 -3.53 -5.18
CA LYS A 83 9.32 -3.50 -6.57
C LYS A 83 9.80 -4.68 -7.40
N SER A 84 10.96 -5.24 -7.09
CA SER A 84 11.43 -6.47 -7.74
C SER A 84 10.49 -7.64 -7.44
N GLU A 85 9.92 -7.70 -6.25
CA GLU A 85 8.90 -8.70 -5.88
C GLU A 85 7.58 -8.42 -6.64
N LEU A 86 7.16 -7.15 -6.75
CA LEU A 86 5.97 -6.77 -7.52
C LEU A 86 6.12 -7.04 -9.02
N ALA A 87 7.32 -7.09 -9.55
CA ALA A 87 7.58 -7.31 -10.98
C ALA A 87 6.99 -8.64 -11.50
N GLU A 88 6.83 -9.63 -10.64
CA GLU A 88 6.15 -10.89 -10.99
C GLU A 88 4.70 -10.66 -11.44
N PHE A 89 4.05 -9.62 -10.96
CA PHE A 89 2.66 -9.27 -11.26
C PHE A 89 2.52 -8.28 -12.42
N ALA A 90 3.62 -7.65 -12.84
CA ALA A 90 3.59 -6.52 -13.78
C ALA A 90 2.96 -6.86 -15.14
N ASN A 91 3.09 -8.10 -15.60
CA ASN A 91 2.60 -8.58 -16.90
C ASN A 91 1.30 -9.40 -16.80
N ILE A 92 0.71 -9.53 -15.61
CA ILE A 92 -0.54 -10.24 -15.41
C ILE A 92 -1.68 -9.21 -15.48
N ASP A 93 -2.71 -9.50 -16.29
CA ASP A 93 -3.89 -8.63 -16.32
C ASP A 93 -4.65 -8.69 -14.99
N GLY A 94 -5.38 -7.60 -14.68
CA GLY A 94 -6.01 -7.43 -13.38
C GLY A 94 -7.04 -8.50 -13.00
N LYS A 95 -7.73 -9.07 -13.94
CA LYS A 95 -8.72 -10.14 -13.69
C LYS A 95 -8.05 -11.48 -13.39
N SER A 96 -7.03 -11.83 -14.17
CA SER A 96 -6.23 -13.03 -13.93
C SER A 96 -5.49 -12.96 -12.60
N LEU A 97 -4.96 -11.78 -12.24
CA LEU A 97 -4.31 -11.55 -10.96
C LEU A 97 -5.31 -11.68 -9.80
N TYR A 98 -6.51 -11.13 -9.94
CA TYR A 98 -7.59 -11.28 -8.95
C TYR A 98 -7.90 -12.76 -8.70
N THR A 99 -8.12 -13.53 -9.77
CA THR A 99 -8.40 -14.98 -9.70
C THR A 99 -7.26 -15.72 -8.97
N LYS A 100 -6.01 -15.38 -9.28
CA LYS A 100 -4.84 -15.97 -8.63
C LYS A 100 -4.81 -15.67 -7.13
N ILE A 101 -5.06 -14.43 -6.73
CA ILE A 101 -5.11 -14.02 -5.32
C ILE A 101 -6.23 -14.74 -4.57
N ILE A 102 -7.44 -14.80 -5.13
CA ILE A 102 -8.57 -15.47 -4.51
C ILE A 102 -8.31 -16.96 -4.33
N ASN A 103 -7.70 -17.62 -5.32
CA ASN A 103 -7.34 -19.04 -5.22
C ASN A 103 -6.27 -19.28 -4.15
N MET A 104 -5.28 -18.40 -4.02
CA MET A 104 -4.28 -18.47 -2.95
C MET A 104 -4.92 -18.34 -1.56
N LEU A 105 -5.84 -17.39 -1.38
CA LEU A 105 -6.57 -17.20 -0.12
C LEU A 105 -7.43 -18.41 0.25
N LYS A 106 -8.13 -19.01 -0.72
CA LYS A 106 -8.90 -20.24 -0.51
C LYS A 106 -8.04 -21.45 -0.13
N GLN A 107 -6.84 -21.58 -0.68
CA GLN A 107 -5.89 -22.62 -0.31
C GLN A 107 -5.37 -22.44 1.11
N GLN A 108 -5.21 -21.20 1.56
CA GLN A 108 -4.81 -20.88 2.93
C GLN A 108 -5.91 -21.24 3.94
N GLU A 109 -7.18 -20.98 3.63
CA GLU A 109 -8.31 -21.38 4.48
C GLU A 109 -8.41 -22.90 4.66
N SER A 110 -8.07 -23.69 3.64
CA SER A 110 -8.03 -25.16 3.74
C SER A 110 -6.85 -25.69 4.57
N ASN A 111 -5.80 -24.88 4.76
CA ASN A 111 -4.62 -25.16 5.60
C ASN A 111 -4.66 -24.44 6.97
N GLY A 112 -5.80 -24.03 7.44
CA GLY A 112 -6.10 -23.05 8.48
C GLY A 112 -5.46 -23.19 9.86
N ALA A 113 -4.62 -24.20 10.13
CA ALA A 113 -3.89 -24.32 11.39
C ALA A 113 -2.57 -23.51 11.42
N GLN A 114 -2.00 -23.14 10.28
CA GLN A 114 -0.72 -22.40 10.21
C GLN A 114 -0.90 -20.88 10.15
N GLU A 115 -2.04 -20.37 9.65
CA GLU A 115 -2.29 -18.93 9.55
C GLU A 115 -2.59 -18.27 10.89
N GLN A 116 -3.33 -18.93 11.78
CA GLN A 116 -3.61 -18.39 13.12
C GLN A 116 -2.33 -18.14 13.91
N THR A 117 -1.27 -18.92 13.69
CA THR A 117 0.02 -18.73 14.34
C THR A 117 0.76 -17.48 13.83
N ASN A 118 0.67 -17.16 12.54
CA ASN A 118 1.33 -15.98 11.96
C ASN A 118 0.64 -14.67 12.36
N ILE A 119 -0.69 -14.63 12.45
CA ILE A 119 -1.45 -13.47 12.92
C ILE A 119 -1.17 -13.20 14.40
N GLN A 120 -1.11 -14.22 15.24
CA GLN A 120 -0.75 -14.09 16.67
C GLN A 120 0.68 -13.58 16.86
N VAL A 121 1.64 -14.00 16.03
CA VAL A 121 3.02 -13.49 16.07
C VAL A 121 3.09 -12.02 15.68
N MET A 122 2.32 -11.58 14.70
CA MET A 122 2.24 -10.16 14.32
C MET A 122 1.59 -9.30 15.40
N GLU A 123 0.51 -9.75 16.04
CA GLU A 123 -0.14 -9.05 17.15
C GLU A 123 0.79 -8.95 18.37
N THR A 124 1.52 -10.01 18.72
CA THR A 124 2.50 -10.02 19.82
C THR A 124 3.64 -9.03 19.56
N ASN A 125 4.13 -8.91 18.33
CA ASN A 125 5.17 -7.96 17.97
C ASN A 125 4.69 -6.49 18.08
N ILE A 126 3.43 -6.21 17.77
CA ILE A 126 2.83 -4.87 17.92
C ILE A 126 2.69 -4.51 19.41
N GLU A 127 2.28 -5.41 20.27
CA GLU A 127 2.20 -5.19 21.73
C GLU A 127 3.58 -4.90 22.34
N GLN A 128 4.64 -5.58 21.92
CA GLN A 128 6.00 -5.33 22.38
C GLN A 128 6.54 -3.94 21.97
N ILE A 129 6.13 -3.41 20.84
CA ILE A 129 6.53 -2.07 20.37
C ILE A 129 5.83 -0.97 21.16
N THR A 130 4.60 -1.18 21.65
CA THR A 130 3.81 -0.20 22.39
C THR A 130 4.10 -0.20 23.91
N THR A 131 4.56 -1.31 24.48
CA THR A 131 4.85 -1.47 25.92
C THR A 131 5.91 -0.49 26.45
N PRO A 132 7.06 -0.18 25.77
CA PRO A 132 8.05 0.79 26.27
C PRO A 132 7.53 2.21 26.44
N LEU A 133 6.54 2.64 25.66
CA LEU A 133 5.94 3.98 25.74
C LEU A 133 5.04 4.13 26.98
N VAL A 134 4.39 3.05 27.43
CA VAL A 134 3.56 3.03 28.64
C VAL A 134 4.43 3.06 29.91
N ASP A 135 5.56 2.34 29.94
CA ASP A 135 6.48 2.29 31.07
C ASP A 135 7.18 3.64 31.32
N THR A 136 7.46 4.41 30.29
CA THR A 136 8.08 5.74 30.40
C THR A 136 7.14 6.75 31.07
N SER A 137 5.82 6.67 30.85
CA SER A 137 4.84 7.55 31.48
C SER A 137 4.60 7.22 32.96
N SER A 138 4.73 5.96 33.37
CA SER A 138 4.60 5.57 34.79
C SER A 138 5.84 5.94 35.64
N GLN A 139 7.02 6.08 35.07
CA GLN A 139 8.22 6.53 35.76
C GLN A 139 8.24 8.05 36.05
N MET A 140 7.60 8.84 35.22
CA MET A 140 7.48 10.30 35.45
C MET A 140 6.59 10.66 36.63
N ASN A 141 5.62 9.81 36.99
CA ASN A 141 4.72 10.05 38.13
C ASN A 141 5.35 9.72 39.48
N ASN A 142 6.50 9.04 39.55
CA ASN A 142 7.18 8.69 40.78
C ASN A 142 8.22 9.72 41.25
N ILE A 143 8.51 10.73 40.46
CA ILE A 143 9.52 11.76 40.80
C ILE A 143 8.90 12.94 41.59
N ASP A 144 7.57 13.15 41.49
CA ASP A 144 6.87 14.25 42.13
C ASP A 144 6.37 13.98 43.57
N SER A 145 6.61 12.78 44.12
CA SER A 145 6.12 12.43 45.45
C SER A 145 7.19 12.44 46.57
N ASN A 146 8.38 13.02 46.31
CA ASN A 146 9.46 13.07 47.32
C ASN A 146 10.03 14.51 47.52
N ASN A 147 9.11 15.45 47.79
CA ASN A 147 9.49 16.73 48.37
C ASN A 147 8.53 17.13 49.48
#